data_fa6c79ebc7de8b896d305c1b5d467052
#
_entry.id   fa6c79ebc7de8b896d305c1b5d467052
#
_cell.length_a   1.000
_cell.length_b   1.000
_cell.length_c   1.000
_cell.angle_alpha   90.00
_cell.angle_beta   90.00
_cell.angle_gamma   90.00
#
_symmetry.space_group_name_H-M   'P 1'
#
loop_
_entity.id
_entity.type
_entity.pdbx_description
1 polymer ?
#
loop_
_entity_poly.entity_id
_entity_poly.type
_entity_poly.pdbx_seq_one_letter_code
_entity_poly.pdbx_strand_id
1 'polypeptide(L)'
;MKKIVSILMCLLALKSFSQDTDQKFIIITTDGLRWHEVFKGMDSLIAIDPRFNQDDSLGLFKKYWSSNLLQRKALLMPFFWSTIQSQGQLYGNRNLGSKADNANPYWFSYPGYSELLTAQADTSINSNDFPPNPYENVLEHFNKKSNYKNRVAAFGSWNAFDRILNEKRSGFPIINAFDDNKIALDQPDMKLIHQMIMTGFRPFGNSEILDVFTHYQAFTYLKTQKPKAFYISYGDTDEWAHHGEYKFYLEAIHQFDAWIKEIWEYVQSDPFYKDRTTLLITTDHGRGDLKKENWTSHGQSIPDAHETWFAFIGPNVKPLGEMK
;
A
#
# COMPACT_ATOMS: atom_id res chain seq x y z
N MET A 1 59.50 -11.14 6.06
CA MET A 1 58.54 -10.03 6.28
C MET A 1 57.57 -9.76 5.11
N LYS A 2 57.95 -9.90 3.84
CA LYS A 2 56.99 -9.66 2.69
C LYS A 2 55.82 -10.63 2.57
N LYS A 3 55.93 -11.90 3.03
CA LYS A 3 54.83 -12.89 2.94
C LYS A 3 53.75 -12.69 4.01
N ILE A 4 54.06 -12.13 5.17
CA ILE A 4 53.12 -11.89 6.26
C ILE A 4 52.19 -10.69 5.94
N VAL A 5 52.70 -9.67 5.25
CA VAL A 5 51.93 -8.49 4.83
C VAL A 5 50.88 -8.87 3.77
N SER A 6 51.16 -9.79 2.85
CA SER A 6 50.22 -10.25 1.83
C SER A 6 49.04 -11.04 2.42
N ILE A 7 49.27 -11.84 3.48
CA ILE A 7 48.18 -12.59 4.16
C ILE A 7 47.27 -11.64 4.96
N LEU A 8 47.83 -10.60 5.58
CA LEU A 8 47.04 -9.61 6.31
C LEU A 8 46.18 -8.76 5.37
N MET A 9 46.65 -8.44 4.17
CA MET A 9 45.87 -7.74 3.15
C MET A 9 44.71 -8.60 2.57
N CYS A 10 44.90 -9.90 2.40
CA CYS A 10 43.85 -10.80 1.99
C CYS A 10 42.76 -11.00 3.07
N LEU A 11 43.12 -10.95 4.36
CA LEU A 11 42.15 -11.03 5.46
C LEU A 11 41.33 -9.73 5.64
N LEU A 12 41.84 -8.59 5.24
CA LEU A 12 41.12 -7.32 5.22
C LEU A 12 40.18 -7.18 4.01
N ALA A 13 40.46 -7.87 2.90
CA ALA A 13 39.58 -7.89 1.73
C ALA A 13 38.36 -8.80 1.88
N LEU A 14 38.36 -9.75 2.82
CA LEU A 14 37.24 -10.66 3.10
C LEU A 14 36.17 -10.04 4.04
N LYS A 15 36.34 -8.83 4.53
CA LYS A 15 35.30 -8.12 5.33
C LYS A 15 34.27 -7.36 4.51
N SER A 16 34.25 -7.48 3.20
CA SER A 16 33.49 -6.58 2.34
C SER A 16 32.33 -7.23 1.58
N PHE A 17 31.70 -8.28 2.05
CA PHE A 17 30.39 -8.71 1.53
C PHE A 17 29.66 -9.56 2.60
N SER A 18 29.53 -9.03 3.80
CA SER A 18 28.38 -9.42 4.59
C SER A 18 27.20 -8.62 4.01
N GLN A 19 26.45 -9.20 3.07
CA GLN A 19 25.11 -8.71 2.81
C GLN A 19 24.43 -8.60 4.17
N ASP A 20 23.99 -7.39 4.54
CA ASP A 20 23.24 -7.20 5.77
C ASP A 20 21.95 -8.03 5.63
N THR A 21 21.96 -9.22 6.21
CA THR A 21 20.86 -10.20 6.12
C THR A 21 19.65 -9.77 6.95
N ASP A 22 19.72 -8.61 7.60
CA ASP A 22 18.68 -8.07 8.48
C ASP A 22 17.79 -7.01 7.78
N GLN A 23 17.53 -7.18 6.50
CA GLN A 23 16.61 -6.33 5.73
C GLN A 23 15.16 -6.52 6.21
N LYS A 24 14.39 -5.44 6.17
CA LYS A 24 12.95 -5.42 6.47
C LYS A 24 12.19 -4.92 5.26
N PHE A 25 10.97 -5.42 5.11
CA PHE A 25 10.09 -5.06 4.00
C PHE A 25 8.71 -4.66 4.53
N ILE A 26 8.23 -3.52 4.11
CA ILE A 26 6.86 -3.08 4.39
C ILE A 26 6.18 -2.88 3.04
N ILE A 27 5.11 -3.62 2.79
CA ILE A 27 4.26 -3.48 1.62
C ILE A 27 3.01 -2.74 2.06
N ILE A 28 2.67 -1.68 1.37
CA ILE A 28 1.49 -0.85 1.64
C ILE A 28 0.68 -0.76 0.36
N THR A 29 -0.59 -1.15 0.44
CA THR A 29 -1.53 -0.98 -0.66
C THR A 29 -2.67 -0.06 -0.27
N THR A 30 -3.24 0.60 -1.27
CA THR A 30 -4.53 1.28 -1.18
C THR A 30 -5.40 0.80 -2.34
N ASP A 31 -6.63 0.38 -2.06
CA ASP A 31 -7.52 -0.23 -3.03
C ASP A 31 -7.95 0.77 -4.10
N GLY A 32 -7.87 0.39 -5.36
CA GLY A 32 -8.44 1.12 -6.49
C GLY A 32 -7.99 2.57 -6.69
N LEU A 33 -6.85 3.00 -6.14
CA LEU A 33 -6.33 4.36 -6.36
C LEU A 33 -5.78 4.53 -7.76
N ARG A 34 -6.43 5.39 -8.56
CA ARG A 34 -6.02 5.66 -9.95
C ARG A 34 -4.62 6.29 -10.03
N TRP A 35 -3.85 5.88 -11.04
CA TRP A 35 -2.60 6.56 -11.39
C TRP A 35 -2.79 8.07 -11.65
N HIS A 36 -3.98 8.47 -12.10
CA HIS A 36 -4.31 9.87 -12.38
C HIS A 36 -4.08 10.75 -11.14
N GLU A 37 -4.71 10.46 -10.02
CA GLU A 37 -4.56 11.26 -8.81
C GLU A 37 -3.13 11.23 -8.29
N VAL A 38 -2.44 10.09 -8.40
CA VAL A 38 -1.04 9.97 -7.99
C VAL A 38 -0.14 10.89 -8.82
N PHE A 39 -0.26 10.90 -10.15
CA PHE A 39 0.69 11.60 -11.03
C PHE A 39 0.19 12.94 -11.60
N LYS A 40 -1.12 13.20 -11.53
CA LYS A 40 -1.70 14.46 -11.99
C LYS A 40 -2.35 15.30 -10.87
N GLY A 41 -2.60 14.69 -9.69
CA GLY A 41 -3.35 15.31 -8.59
C GLY A 41 -4.85 15.35 -8.87
N MET A 42 -5.58 16.22 -8.20
CA MET A 42 -7.03 16.34 -8.32
C MET A 42 -7.50 16.50 -9.79
N ASP A 43 -8.46 15.68 -10.19
CA ASP A 43 -9.15 15.83 -11.48
C ASP A 43 -10.21 16.94 -11.39
N SER A 44 -9.94 18.04 -12.09
CA SER A 44 -10.84 19.21 -12.06
C SER A 44 -12.19 18.94 -12.68
N LEU A 45 -12.30 18.02 -13.65
CA LEU A 45 -13.57 17.70 -14.31
C LEU A 45 -14.51 16.91 -13.38
N ILE A 46 -13.96 16.09 -12.50
CA ILE A 46 -14.74 15.41 -11.46
C ILE A 46 -15.09 16.40 -10.34
N ALA A 47 -14.11 17.20 -9.89
CA ALA A 47 -14.29 18.15 -8.80
C ALA A 47 -15.33 19.26 -9.05
N ILE A 48 -15.60 19.61 -10.31
CA ILE A 48 -16.67 20.57 -10.64
C ILE A 48 -18.04 19.89 -10.84
N ASP A 49 -18.11 18.56 -10.92
CA ASP A 49 -19.36 17.87 -11.18
C ASP A 49 -20.19 17.73 -9.88
N PRO A 50 -21.40 18.30 -9.80
CA PRO A 50 -22.21 18.25 -8.59
C PRO A 50 -22.65 16.83 -8.20
N ARG A 51 -22.58 15.85 -9.11
CA ARG A 51 -22.85 14.46 -8.81
C ARG A 51 -21.78 13.82 -7.90
N PHE A 52 -20.56 14.38 -7.88
CA PHE A 52 -19.38 13.76 -7.27
C PHE A 52 -18.68 14.59 -6.19
N ASN A 53 -18.95 15.92 -6.14
CA ASN A 53 -18.15 16.85 -5.32
C ASN A 53 -18.77 17.16 -3.94
N GLN A 54 -19.86 16.51 -3.56
CA GLN A 54 -20.57 16.71 -2.29
C GLN A 54 -20.86 18.20 -2.02
N ASP A 55 -21.28 18.93 -3.04
CA ASP A 55 -21.57 20.38 -3.02
C ASP A 55 -20.41 21.28 -2.54
N ASP A 56 -19.17 20.78 -2.55
CA ASP A 56 -17.98 21.47 -2.03
C ASP A 56 -16.87 21.67 -3.09
N SER A 57 -17.25 21.97 -4.32
CA SER A 57 -16.29 22.23 -5.40
C SER A 57 -15.27 23.31 -5.01
N LEU A 58 -15.72 24.42 -4.40
CA LEU A 58 -14.84 25.52 -4.00
C LEU A 58 -13.81 25.08 -2.95
N GLY A 59 -14.21 24.25 -1.97
CA GLY A 59 -13.30 23.69 -0.97
C GLY A 59 -12.25 22.79 -1.59
N LEU A 60 -12.66 21.92 -2.51
CA LEU A 60 -11.75 21.04 -3.25
C LEU A 60 -10.71 21.82 -4.05
N PHE A 61 -11.14 22.84 -4.80
CA PHE A 61 -10.23 23.69 -5.55
C PHE A 61 -9.27 24.47 -4.66
N LYS A 62 -9.74 25.00 -3.54
CA LYS A 62 -8.91 25.70 -2.56
C LYS A 62 -7.86 24.77 -1.94
N LYS A 63 -8.21 23.52 -1.68
CA LYS A 63 -7.36 22.56 -0.95
C LYS A 63 -6.37 21.83 -1.88
N TYR A 64 -6.82 21.39 -3.06
CA TYR A 64 -6.09 20.43 -3.88
C TYR A 64 -5.74 20.90 -5.29
N TRP A 65 -6.20 22.11 -5.72
CA TRP A 65 -5.98 22.54 -7.08
C TRP A 65 -4.83 23.53 -7.25
N SER A 66 -4.09 23.33 -8.31
CA SER A 66 -3.17 24.30 -8.90
C SER A 66 -3.12 24.08 -10.43
N SER A 67 -3.01 25.16 -11.21
CA SER A 67 -2.71 25.04 -12.65
C SER A 67 -1.31 24.49 -12.90
N ASN A 68 -0.39 24.65 -11.96
CA ASN A 68 0.92 24.01 -11.99
C ASN A 68 0.78 22.54 -11.56
N LEU A 69 1.13 21.61 -12.47
CA LEU A 69 1.03 20.17 -12.23
C LEU A 69 1.84 19.70 -11.01
N LEU A 70 3.06 20.21 -10.84
CA LEU A 70 3.93 19.81 -9.73
C LEU A 70 3.34 20.24 -8.37
N GLN A 71 2.77 21.44 -8.32
CA GLN A 71 2.07 21.91 -7.12
C GLN A 71 0.79 21.09 -6.87
N ARG A 72 -0.02 20.84 -7.91
CA ARG A 72 -1.29 20.14 -7.77
C ARG A 72 -1.10 18.73 -7.19
N LYS A 73 -0.17 17.95 -7.73
CA LYS A 73 0.11 16.60 -7.19
C LYS A 73 0.71 16.66 -5.77
N ALA A 74 1.55 17.66 -5.46
CA ALA A 74 2.10 17.86 -4.12
C ALA A 74 1.07 18.38 -3.10
N LEU A 75 0.02 19.08 -3.51
CA LEU A 75 -1.10 19.45 -2.64
C LEU A 75 -1.89 18.22 -2.20
N LEU A 76 -2.06 17.24 -3.08
CA LEU A 76 -2.78 16.01 -2.76
C LEU A 76 -1.92 15.01 -1.96
N MET A 77 -0.70 14.77 -2.40
CA MET A 77 0.23 13.79 -1.79
C MET A 77 1.58 14.44 -1.48
N PRO A 78 1.66 15.29 -0.44
CA PRO A 78 2.86 16.10 -0.16
C PRO A 78 4.10 15.26 0.19
N PHE A 79 3.97 14.16 0.94
CA PHE A 79 5.09 13.30 1.30
C PHE A 79 5.60 12.49 0.10
N PHE A 80 4.67 11.97 -0.71
CA PHE A 80 5.00 11.21 -1.92
C PHE A 80 5.85 12.06 -2.87
N TRP A 81 5.46 13.32 -3.09
CA TRP A 81 6.13 14.21 -4.04
C TRP A 81 7.33 14.97 -3.48
N SER A 82 7.50 15.09 -2.18
CA SER A 82 8.71 15.66 -1.58
C SER A 82 9.78 14.61 -1.26
N THR A 83 9.38 13.47 -0.69
CA THR A 83 10.30 12.48 -0.15
C THR A 83 10.45 11.26 -1.05
N ILE A 84 9.36 10.57 -1.42
CA ILE A 84 9.47 9.33 -2.20
C ILE A 84 10.02 9.65 -3.61
N GLN A 85 9.51 10.70 -4.25
CA GLN A 85 10.01 11.15 -5.56
C GLN A 85 11.50 11.49 -5.55
N SER A 86 12.02 12.08 -4.46
CA SER A 86 13.42 12.49 -4.37
C SER A 86 14.38 11.41 -3.87
N GLN A 87 13.88 10.42 -3.11
CA GLN A 87 14.69 9.39 -2.47
C GLN A 87 14.41 7.97 -2.98
N GLY A 88 13.42 7.79 -3.84
CA GLY A 88 12.93 6.51 -4.29
C GLY A 88 12.75 6.41 -5.80
N GLN A 89 11.84 5.53 -6.22
CA GLN A 89 11.47 5.29 -7.62
C GLN A 89 9.95 5.19 -7.73
N LEU A 90 9.39 5.78 -8.80
CA LEU A 90 7.96 5.81 -9.12
C LEU A 90 7.73 5.24 -10.51
N TYR A 91 6.80 4.32 -10.63
CA TYR A 91 6.40 3.65 -11.89
C TYR A 91 4.91 3.80 -12.13
N GLY A 92 4.49 3.82 -13.38
CA GLY A 92 3.09 3.91 -13.78
C GLY A 92 2.64 5.30 -14.23
N ASN A 93 3.53 6.29 -14.35
CA ASN A 93 3.18 7.57 -14.95
C ASN A 93 3.01 7.45 -16.47
N ARG A 94 1.77 7.30 -16.92
CA ARG A 94 1.42 7.14 -18.34
C ARG A 94 1.86 8.32 -19.21
N ASN A 95 1.96 9.52 -18.64
CA ASN A 95 2.44 10.69 -19.38
C ASN A 95 3.93 10.58 -19.77
N LEU A 96 4.68 9.75 -19.05
CA LEU A 96 6.09 9.46 -19.35
C LEU A 96 6.29 8.17 -20.13
N GLY A 97 5.18 7.47 -20.48
CA GLY A 97 5.22 6.16 -21.12
C GLY A 97 5.51 5.01 -20.17
N SER A 98 5.58 5.27 -18.87
CA SER A 98 5.73 4.24 -17.84
C SER A 98 4.41 3.51 -17.64
N LYS A 99 4.41 2.19 -17.87
CA LYS A 99 3.23 1.34 -17.74
C LYS A 99 3.45 0.31 -16.64
N ALA A 100 2.55 0.28 -15.70
CA ALA A 100 2.40 -0.77 -14.72
C ALA A 100 0.94 -1.25 -14.82
N ASP A 101 0.73 -2.50 -15.15
CA ASP A 101 -0.59 -3.03 -15.49
C ASP A 101 -0.84 -4.37 -14.79
N ASN A 102 -2.10 -4.61 -14.39
CA ASN A 102 -2.52 -5.95 -14.05
C ASN A 102 -2.47 -6.85 -15.28
N ALA A 103 -1.88 -8.02 -15.15
CA ALA A 103 -1.87 -9.06 -16.18
C ALA A 103 -3.14 -9.94 -16.12
N ASN A 104 -3.81 -10.07 -14.97
CA ASN A 104 -5.10 -10.71 -14.88
C ASN A 104 -6.17 -9.90 -15.65
N PRO A 105 -7.18 -10.56 -16.28
CA PRO A 105 -8.15 -9.85 -17.10
C PRO A 105 -9.30 -9.22 -16.33
N TYR A 106 -9.34 -9.33 -15.01
CA TYR A 106 -10.52 -8.99 -14.21
C TYR A 106 -10.49 -7.58 -13.62
N TRP A 107 -9.31 -7.06 -13.27
CA TRP A 107 -9.05 -5.69 -12.83
C TRP A 107 -9.96 -5.24 -11.69
N PHE A 108 -10.09 -6.09 -10.65
CA PHE A 108 -10.76 -5.81 -9.38
C PHE A 108 -10.04 -6.50 -8.22
N SER A 109 -10.45 -6.24 -7.00
CA SER A 109 -9.66 -6.39 -5.78
C SER A 109 -9.06 -7.79 -5.57
N TYR A 110 -9.85 -8.87 -5.45
CA TYR A 110 -9.27 -10.16 -5.13
C TYR A 110 -8.24 -10.65 -6.17
N PRO A 111 -8.54 -10.67 -7.51
CA PRO A 111 -7.56 -11.02 -8.52
C PRO A 111 -6.34 -10.08 -8.55
N GLY A 112 -6.53 -8.78 -8.33
CA GLY A 112 -5.46 -7.79 -8.27
C GLY A 112 -4.51 -8.04 -7.11
N TYR A 113 -5.04 -8.19 -5.89
CA TYR A 113 -4.24 -8.56 -4.71
C TYR A 113 -3.57 -9.93 -4.85
N SER A 114 -4.29 -10.91 -5.43
CA SER A 114 -3.72 -12.23 -5.70
C SER A 114 -2.48 -12.12 -6.59
N GLU A 115 -2.60 -11.45 -7.73
CA GLU A 115 -1.48 -11.24 -8.66
C GLU A 115 -0.33 -10.48 -7.99
N LEU A 116 -0.64 -9.39 -7.30
CA LEU A 116 0.35 -8.55 -6.62
C LEU A 116 1.17 -9.36 -5.60
N LEU A 117 0.51 -10.17 -4.78
CA LEU A 117 1.14 -10.84 -3.64
C LEU A 117 1.72 -12.22 -3.98
N THR A 118 1.32 -12.82 -5.11
CA THR A 118 1.76 -14.15 -5.52
C THR A 118 2.58 -14.16 -6.80
N ALA A 119 2.58 -13.05 -7.58
CA ALA A 119 3.12 -12.96 -8.93
C ALA A 119 2.47 -13.97 -9.92
N GLN A 120 1.19 -14.34 -9.68
CA GLN A 120 0.42 -15.28 -10.51
C GLN A 120 -0.86 -14.60 -10.99
N ALA A 121 -0.95 -14.35 -12.30
CA ALA A 121 -2.16 -13.87 -12.98
C ALA A 121 -3.02 -15.06 -13.41
N ASP A 122 -3.68 -15.72 -12.45
CA ASP A 122 -4.51 -16.90 -12.72
C ASP A 122 -5.95 -16.49 -13.07
N THR A 123 -6.40 -16.86 -14.27
CA THR A 123 -7.75 -16.57 -14.76
C THR A 123 -8.86 -17.38 -14.03
N SER A 124 -8.52 -18.37 -13.21
CA SER A 124 -9.50 -19.04 -12.37
C SER A 124 -9.90 -18.22 -11.15
N ILE A 125 -9.04 -17.26 -10.72
CA ILE A 125 -9.30 -16.33 -9.61
C ILE A 125 -10.10 -15.14 -10.16
N ASN A 126 -11.42 -15.28 -10.20
CA ASN A 126 -12.34 -14.43 -10.95
C ASN A 126 -13.49 -13.83 -10.12
N SER A 127 -13.36 -13.81 -8.80
CA SER A 127 -14.39 -13.32 -7.89
C SER A 127 -13.78 -12.75 -6.61
N ASN A 128 -14.41 -11.71 -6.04
CA ASN A 128 -14.11 -11.24 -4.69
C ASN A 128 -14.53 -12.27 -3.61
N ASP A 129 -15.38 -13.22 -3.95
CA ASP A 129 -15.77 -14.36 -3.09
C ASP A 129 -14.93 -15.61 -3.34
N PHE A 130 -13.77 -15.48 -4.03
CA PHE A 130 -12.89 -16.61 -4.29
C PHE A 130 -12.46 -17.28 -2.97
N PRO A 131 -12.39 -18.62 -2.93
CA PRO A 131 -11.91 -19.37 -1.75
C PRO A 131 -10.45 -19.04 -1.43
N PRO A 132 -9.88 -19.57 -0.33
CA PRO A 132 -8.47 -19.29 0.04
C PRO A 132 -7.52 -19.52 -1.11
N ASN A 133 -6.67 -18.52 -1.37
CA ASN A 133 -5.74 -18.46 -2.50
C ASN A 133 -4.85 -19.71 -2.56
N PRO A 134 -4.82 -20.44 -3.71
CA PRO A 134 -4.03 -21.65 -3.84
C PRO A 134 -2.53 -21.40 -3.86
N TYR A 135 -2.08 -20.21 -4.25
CA TYR A 135 -0.68 -19.87 -4.43
C TYR A 135 -0.01 -19.38 -3.15
N GLU A 136 1.28 -19.67 -3.03
CA GLU A 136 2.11 -19.09 -1.97
C GLU A 136 2.30 -17.59 -2.20
N ASN A 137 1.98 -16.78 -1.19
CA ASN A 137 2.18 -15.34 -1.27
C ASN A 137 3.58 -14.95 -0.74
N VAL A 138 4.02 -13.73 -1.07
CA VAL A 138 5.34 -13.22 -0.70
C VAL A 138 5.57 -13.20 0.81
N LEU A 139 4.54 -12.98 1.62
CA LEU A 139 4.64 -12.97 3.08
C LEU A 139 4.83 -14.38 3.63
N GLU A 140 4.14 -15.40 3.06
CA GLU A 140 4.41 -16.81 3.37
C GLU A 140 5.85 -17.19 3.05
N HIS A 141 6.35 -16.74 1.88
CA HIS A 141 7.73 -16.96 1.50
C HIS A 141 8.69 -16.39 2.53
N PHE A 142 8.46 -15.16 3.00
CA PHE A 142 9.25 -14.60 4.09
C PHE A 142 9.11 -15.42 5.37
N ASN A 143 7.90 -15.78 5.78
CA ASN A 143 7.68 -16.52 7.03
C ASN A 143 8.34 -17.90 7.07
N LYS A 144 8.63 -18.51 5.90
CA LYS A 144 9.40 -19.75 5.77
C LYS A 144 10.92 -19.56 5.97
N LYS A 145 11.45 -18.36 5.82
CA LYS A 145 12.87 -18.06 6.03
C LYS A 145 13.18 -17.92 7.52
N SER A 146 14.27 -18.56 7.98
CA SER A 146 14.63 -18.61 9.40
C SER A 146 14.77 -17.23 10.07
N ASN A 147 15.30 -16.23 9.33
CA ASN A 147 15.50 -14.87 9.83
C ASN A 147 14.22 -14.02 9.88
N TYR A 148 13.12 -14.48 9.23
CA TYR A 148 11.80 -13.82 9.24
C TYR A 148 10.74 -14.61 10.00
N LYS A 149 11.01 -15.85 10.37
CA LYS A 149 10.08 -16.74 11.06
C LYS A 149 9.50 -16.06 12.30
N ASN A 150 8.16 -16.04 12.42
CA ASN A 150 7.41 -15.36 13.47
C ASN A 150 7.63 -13.83 13.54
N ARG A 151 8.10 -13.22 12.46
CA ARG A 151 8.34 -11.77 12.32
C ARG A 151 7.62 -11.22 11.08
N VAL A 152 6.50 -11.84 10.72
CA VAL A 152 5.64 -11.46 9.60
C VAL A 152 4.25 -11.16 10.14
N ALA A 153 3.58 -10.14 9.64
CA ALA A 153 2.18 -9.85 9.94
C ALA A 153 1.52 -9.06 8.80
N ALA A 154 0.20 -9.12 8.72
CA ALA A 154 -0.62 -8.39 7.76
C ALA A 154 -1.82 -7.75 8.44
N PHE A 155 -2.18 -6.54 7.98
CA PHE A 155 -3.35 -5.79 8.39
C PHE A 155 -4.11 -5.32 7.15
N GLY A 156 -5.43 -5.45 7.16
CA GLY A 156 -6.27 -5.03 6.05
C GLY A 156 -7.61 -4.46 6.49
N SER A 157 -8.11 -3.46 5.77
CA SER A 157 -9.43 -2.88 6.03
C SER A 157 -10.54 -3.82 5.60
N TRP A 158 -10.29 -4.65 4.58
CA TRP A 158 -11.26 -5.59 4.01
C TRP A 158 -11.13 -7.01 4.59
N ASN A 159 -12.24 -7.68 4.88
CA ASN A 159 -12.27 -9.02 5.49
C ASN A 159 -11.77 -10.15 4.56
N ALA A 160 -11.66 -9.92 3.24
CA ALA A 160 -11.20 -10.93 2.30
C ALA A 160 -9.72 -11.29 2.43
N PHE A 161 -8.92 -10.53 3.18
CA PHE A 161 -7.50 -10.81 3.35
C PHE A 161 -7.22 -12.17 4.03
N ASP A 162 -8.15 -12.73 4.80
CA ASP A 162 -8.09 -14.11 5.27
C ASP A 162 -7.93 -15.12 4.13
N ARG A 163 -8.67 -14.88 3.04
CA ARG A 163 -8.70 -15.74 1.85
C ARG A 163 -7.58 -15.38 0.88
N ILE A 164 -7.35 -14.09 0.62
CA ILE A 164 -6.29 -13.60 -0.26
C ILE A 164 -4.91 -14.09 0.22
N LEU A 165 -4.65 -13.99 1.52
CA LEU A 165 -3.38 -14.41 2.12
C LEU A 165 -3.39 -15.88 2.57
N ASN A 166 -4.52 -16.60 2.42
CA ASN A 166 -4.71 -17.97 2.88
C ASN A 166 -4.26 -18.17 4.33
N GLU A 167 -4.95 -17.55 5.26
CA GLU A 167 -4.59 -17.47 6.67
C GLU A 167 -4.18 -18.82 7.28
N LYS A 168 -4.95 -19.89 6.99
CA LYS A 168 -4.67 -21.24 7.54
C LYS A 168 -3.30 -21.78 7.11
N ARG A 169 -2.86 -21.47 5.90
CA ARG A 169 -1.58 -21.91 5.36
C ARG A 169 -0.45 -20.98 5.75
N SER A 170 -0.70 -19.69 5.80
CA SER A 170 0.31 -18.63 5.96
C SER A 170 1.05 -18.68 7.30
N GLY A 171 0.37 -19.04 8.40
CA GLY A 171 0.97 -19.26 9.70
C GLY A 171 1.61 -18.03 10.33
N PHE A 172 1.15 -16.84 9.98
CA PHE A 172 1.46 -15.54 10.61
C PHE A 172 0.17 -14.77 10.89
N PRO A 173 0.18 -13.76 11.80
CA PRO A 173 -1.00 -12.97 12.11
C PRO A 173 -1.51 -12.20 10.89
N ILE A 174 -2.80 -12.37 10.56
CA ILE A 174 -3.55 -11.60 9.59
C ILE A 174 -4.73 -11.00 10.35
N ILE A 175 -4.74 -9.68 10.49
CA ILE A 175 -5.78 -8.92 11.20
C ILE A 175 -6.51 -8.07 10.17
N ASN A 176 -7.81 -8.28 9.99
CA ASN A 176 -8.57 -7.60 8.97
C ASN A 176 -10.01 -7.29 9.41
N ALA A 177 -10.54 -6.19 8.92
CA ALA A 177 -11.89 -5.73 9.17
C ALA A 177 -12.30 -5.86 10.66
N PHE A 178 -13.41 -6.55 10.94
CA PHE A 178 -13.99 -6.73 12.27
C PHE A 178 -13.49 -7.97 13.02
N ASP A 179 -12.30 -8.46 12.67
CA ASP A 179 -11.72 -9.66 13.28
C ASP A 179 -11.29 -9.40 14.74
N ASP A 180 -11.99 -10.01 15.68
CA ASP A 180 -11.77 -9.83 17.12
C ASP A 180 -10.88 -10.91 17.77
N ASN A 181 -10.71 -12.06 17.10
CA ASN A 181 -10.04 -13.22 17.70
C ASN A 181 -8.50 -13.16 17.62
N LYS A 182 -7.94 -12.26 16.82
CA LYS A 182 -6.51 -12.23 16.46
C LYS A 182 -5.74 -11.07 17.05
N ILE A 183 -6.44 -10.10 17.64
CA ILE A 183 -5.80 -8.91 18.21
C ILE A 183 -5.26 -9.29 19.58
N ALA A 184 -3.97 -9.05 19.82
CA ALA A 184 -3.37 -9.15 21.14
C ALA A 184 -3.95 -8.01 22.02
N LEU A 185 -5.12 -8.24 22.62
CA LEU A 185 -5.84 -7.28 23.47
C LEU A 185 -5.13 -6.98 24.81
N ASP A 186 -3.94 -7.55 25.02
CA ASP A 186 -3.13 -7.28 26.21
C ASP A 186 -2.57 -5.85 26.26
N GLN A 187 -2.57 -5.17 25.10
CA GLN A 187 -2.13 -3.78 25.02
C GLN A 187 -3.34 -2.82 25.08
N PRO A 188 -3.34 -1.83 25.98
CA PRO A 188 -4.47 -0.89 26.17
C PRO A 188 -4.91 -0.20 24.87
N ASP A 189 -3.94 0.24 24.04
CA ASP A 189 -4.21 0.94 22.79
C ASP A 189 -4.92 0.02 21.78
N MET A 190 -4.48 -1.22 21.63
CA MET A 190 -5.12 -2.22 20.75
C MET A 190 -6.55 -2.53 21.21
N LYS A 191 -6.75 -2.68 22.51
CA LYS A 191 -8.08 -2.90 23.09
C LYS A 191 -9.02 -1.72 22.83
N LEU A 192 -8.53 -0.48 22.98
CA LEU A 192 -9.32 0.71 22.71
C LEU A 192 -9.71 0.79 21.22
N ILE A 193 -8.75 0.60 20.30
CA ILE A 193 -9.03 0.62 18.86
C ILE A 193 -10.05 -0.46 18.51
N HIS A 194 -9.91 -1.66 19.05
CA HIS A 194 -10.88 -2.74 18.82
C HIS A 194 -12.29 -2.35 19.32
N GLN A 195 -12.42 -1.77 20.50
CA GLN A 195 -13.71 -1.27 20.98
C GLN A 195 -14.31 -0.22 20.04
N MET A 196 -13.50 0.70 19.52
CA MET A 196 -13.94 1.71 18.55
C MET A 196 -14.45 1.07 17.24
N ILE A 197 -13.75 0.05 16.74
CA ILE A 197 -14.18 -0.72 15.54
C ILE A 197 -15.53 -1.39 15.80
N MET A 198 -15.67 -2.09 16.91
CA MET A 198 -16.87 -2.90 17.20
C MET A 198 -18.11 -2.05 17.50
N THR A 199 -17.95 -0.83 18.01
CA THR A 199 -19.04 0.07 18.40
C THR A 199 -19.23 1.26 17.47
N GLY A 200 -18.30 1.49 16.53
CA GLY A 200 -18.32 2.63 15.61
C GLY A 200 -19.35 2.49 14.49
N PHE A 201 -19.58 3.60 13.81
CA PHE A 201 -20.36 3.62 12.58
C PHE A 201 -19.65 2.83 11.47
N ARG A 202 -20.41 2.08 10.66
CA ARG A 202 -19.93 1.20 9.60
C ARG A 202 -20.37 1.71 8.23
N PRO A 203 -19.66 2.68 7.64
CA PRO A 203 -20.07 3.28 6.36
C PRO A 203 -20.07 2.27 5.22
N PHE A 204 -19.20 1.27 5.27
CA PHE A 204 -19.01 0.24 4.25
C PHE A 204 -19.59 -1.13 4.65
N GLY A 205 -20.53 -1.16 5.58
CA GLY A 205 -21.21 -2.39 6.02
C GLY A 205 -20.36 -3.24 6.95
N ASN A 206 -20.39 -4.58 6.75
CA ASN A 206 -19.76 -5.54 7.65
C ASN A 206 -18.51 -6.21 7.06
N SER A 207 -18.10 -5.83 5.85
CA SER A 207 -16.96 -6.40 5.17
C SER A 207 -15.69 -5.57 5.32
N GLU A 208 -15.82 -4.28 5.61
CA GLU A 208 -14.72 -3.34 5.60
C GLU A 208 -14.82 -2.30 6.73
N ILE A 209 -13.69 -1.97 7.34
CA ILE A 209 -13.55 -0.92 8.33
C ILE A 209 -12.86 0.29 7.72
N LEU A 210 -13.12 1.48 8.28
CA LEU A 210 -12.38 2.68 7.90
C LEU A 210 -10.86 2.50 8.09
N ASP A 211 -10.10 2.97 7.14
CA ASP A 211 -8.63 2.88 7.10
C ASP A 211 -7.94 3.44 8.34
N VAL A 212 -8.55 4.42 9.00
CA VAL A 212 -8.01 4.97 10.25
C VAL A 212 -7.83 3.90 11.33
N PHE A 213 -8.72 2.93 11.41
CA PHE A 213 -8.62 1.84 12.37
C PHE A 213 -7.53 0.85 11.96
N THR A 214 -7.50 0.46 10.69
CA THR A 214 -6.45 -0.40 10.13
C THR A 214 -5.08 0.22 10.35
N HIS A 215 -4.94 1.52 10.07
CA HIS A 215 -3.69 2.24 10.27
C HIS A 215 -3.20 2.17 11.71
N TYR A 216 -4.02 2.57 12.67
CA TYR A 216 -3.58 2.62 14.08
C TYR A 216 -3.38 1.23 14.71
N GLN A 217 -4.13 0.20 14.28
CA GLN A 217 -3.83 -1.18 14.64
C GLN A 217 -2.46 -1.62 14.08
N ALA A 218 -2.24 -1.44 12.78
CA ALA A 218 -1.00 -1.79 12.10
C ALA A 218 0.20 -1.02 12.66
N PHE A 219 0.06 0.28 12.87
CA PHE A 219 1.12 1.14 13.38
C PHE A 219 1.48 0.83 14.85
N THR A 220 0.50 0.52 15.69
CA THR A 220 0.73 0.04 17.06
C THR A 220 1.47 -1.30 17.05
N TYR A 221 1.05 -2.24 16.18
CA TYR A 221 1.72 -3.52 16.02
C TYR A 221 3.16 -3.36 15.50
N LEU A 222 3.38 -2.51 14.49
CA LEU A 222 4.71 -2.18 13.96
C LEU A 222 5.66 -1.72 15.05
N LYS A 223 5.19 -0.82 15.93
CA LYS A 223 5.99 -0.28 17.04
C LYS A 223 6.30 -1.31 18.13
N THR A 224 5.34 -2.16 18.45
CA THR A 224 5.43 -3.03 19.63
C THR A 224 5.98 -4.42 19.30
N GLN A 225 5.58 -5.02 18.17
CA GLN A 225 5.98 -6.37 17.76
C GLN A 225 7.17 -6.40 16.79
N LYS A 226 7.46 -5.26 16.17
CA LYS A 226 8.61 -5.07 15.27
C LYS A 226 8.75 -6.16 14.20
N PRO A 227 7.74 -6.39 13.33
CA PRO A 227 7.84 -7.37 12.25
C PRO A 227 8.97 -7.00 11.28
N LYS A 228 9.52 -8.01 10.60
CA LYS A 228 10.53 -7.82 9.53
C LYS A 228 9.94 -7.81 8.13
N ALA A 229 8.84 -8.51 7.91
CA ALA A 229 8.02 -8.40 6.72
C ALA A 229 6.60 -8.04 7.17
N PHE A 230 6.07 -6.95 6.62
CA PHE A 230 4.84 -6.35 7.08
C PHE A 230 3.98 -5.89 5.91
N TYR A 231 2.69 -6.15 5.97
CA TYR A 231 1.73 -5.75 4.96
C TYR A 231 0.61 -4.94 5.57
N ILE A 232 0.25 -3.84 4.92
CA ILE A 232 -0.90 -3.01 5.28
C ILE A 232 -1.71 -2.75 4.02
N SER A 233 -3.01 -3.04 4.05
CA SER A 233 -3.94 -2.75 2.96
C SER A 233 -5.05 -1.81 3.44
N TYR A 234 -5.14 -0.67 2.78
CA TYR A 234 -6.16 0.35 2.97
C TYR A 234 -7.25 0.20 1.90
N GLY A 235 -8.50 0.53 2.22
CA GLY A 235 -9.66 0.33 1.35
C GLY A 235 -10.49 1.59 1.07
N ASP A 236 -10.37 2.66 1.89
CA ASP A 236 -11.23 3.86 1.82
C ASP A 236 -11.27 4.49 0.41
N THR A 237 -10.18 4.40 -0.37
CA THR A 237 -10.13 4.96 -1.73
C THR A 237 -11.08 4.25 -2.69
N ASP A 238 -11.20 2.92 -2.62
CA ASP A 238 -12.12 2.17 -3.47
C ASP A 238 -13.58 2.41 -3.07
N GLU A 239 -13.87 2.35 -1.79
CA GLU A 239 -15.22 2.51 -1.26
C GLU A 239 -15.79 3.90 -1.54
N TRP A 240 -15.04 4.97 -1.27
CA TRP A 240 -15.51 6.34 -1.60
C TRP A 240 -15.67 6.57 -3.10
N ALA A 241 -14.83 5.93 -3.93
CA ALA A 241 -15.00 5.99 -5.37
C ALA A 241 -16.28 5.27 -5.82
N HIS A 242 -16.58 4.08 -5.29
CA HIS A 242 -17.84 3.38 -5.59
C HIS A 242 -19.08 4.17 -5.21
N HIS A 243 -19.03 4.91 -4.10
CA HIS A 243 -20.10 5.80 -3.69
C HIS A 243 -20.18 7.09 -4.54
N GLY A 244 -19.23 7.36 -5.43
CA GLY A 244 -19.16 8.58 -6.22
C GLY A 244 -18.80 9.82 -5.40
N GLU A 245 -18.12 9.62 -4.27
CA GLU A 245 -17.81 10.65 -3.29
C GLU A 245 -16.39 11.19 -3.45
N TYR A 246 -16.18 11.98 -4.50
CA TYR A 246 -14.84 12.44 -4.91
C TYR A 246 -14.12 13.27 -3.84
N LYS A 247 -14.86 14.03 -3.06
CA LYS A 247 -14.31 14.76 -1.91
C LYS A 247 -13.65 13.80 -0.92
N PHE A 248 -14.37 12.77 -0.49
CA PHE A 248 -13.86 11.79 0.48
C PHE A 248 -12.78 10.91 -0.12
N TYR A 249 -12.87 10.59 -1.41
CA TYR A 249 -11.79 9.91 -2.14
C TYR A 249 -10.48 10.70 -2.11
N LEU A 250 -10.51 12.02 -2.38
CA LEU A 250 -9.32 12.87 -2.29
C LEU A 250 -8.80 13.01 -0.85
N GLU A 251 -9.70 13.07 0.13
CA GLU A 251 -9.32 13.12 1.54
C GLU A 251 -8.68 11.81 1.99
N ALA A 252 -9.18 10.65 1.54
CA ALA A 252 -8.58 9.35 1.78
C ALA A 252 -7.17 9.25 1.17
N ILE A 253 -6.97 9.73 -0.06
CA ILE A 253 -5.64 9.79 -0.70
C ILE A 253 -4.68 10.68 0.11
N HIS A 254 -5.13 11.85 0.52
CA HIS A 254 -4.31 12.79 1.31
C HIS A 254 -3.93 12.20 2.67
N GLN A 255 -4.87 11.51 3.31
CA GLN A 255 -4.64 10.83 4.60
C GLN A 255 -3.71 9.63 4.44
N PHE A 256 -3.87 8.84 3.36
CA PHE A 256 -2.96 7.76 3.00
C PHE A 256 -1.51 8.24 2.88
N ASP A 257 -1.29 9.35 2.18
CA ASP A 257 0.04 9.98 2.07
C ASP A 257 0.61 10.37 3.45
N ALA A 258 -0.24 10.91 4.33
CA ALA A 258 0.16 11.26 5.70
C ALA A 258 0.54 10.02 6.54
N TRP A 259 -0.17 8.90 6.38
CA TRP A 259 0.15 7.65 7.07
C TRP A 259 1.42 6.99 6.53
N ILE A 260 1.67 7.05 5.22
CA ILE A 260 2.96 6.60 4.67
C ILE A 260 4.10 7.41 5.27
N LYS A 261 3.93 8.73 5.39
CA LYS A 261 4.89 9.61 6.06
C LYS A 261 5.14 9.17 7.50
N GLU A 262 4.09 8.95 8.28
CA GLU A 262 4.19 8.53 9.68
C GLU A 262 4.96 7.20 9.82
N ILE A 263 4.64 6.21 8.98
CA ILE A 263 5.34 4.93 8.94
C ILE A 263 6.82 5.15 8.58
N TRP A 264 7.12 5.93 7.54
CA TRP A 264 8.48 6.18 7.10
C TRP A 264 9.31 6.90 8.16
N GLU A 265 8.78 7.96 8.76
CA GLU A 265 9.45 8.69 9.84
C GLU A 265 9.72 7.80 11.05
N TYR A 266 8.78 6.95 11.42
CA TYR A 266 8.99 5.96 12.48
C TYR A 266 10.11 4.98 12.12
N VAL A 267 10.08 4.35 10.95
CA VAL A 267 11.10 3.36 10.56
C VAL A 267 12.49 3.99 10.40
N GLN A 268 12.60 5.28 10.08
CA GLN A 268 13.88 5.99 10.04
C GLN A 268 14.35 6.46 11.42
N SER A 269 13.48 6.55 12.41
CA SER A 269 13.83 6.91 13.79
C SER A 269 14.18 5.70 14.67
N ASP A 270 13.61 4.53 14.40
CA ASP A 270 13.79 3.33 15.22
C ASP A 270 15.05 2.54 14.82
N PRO A 271 16.00 2.27 15.74
CA PRO A 271 17.25 1.58 15.43
C PRO A 271 17.10 0.18 14.82
N PHE A 272 15.96 -0.50 15.06
CA PHE A 272 15.68 -1.81 14.47
C PHE A 272 15.39 -1.71 12.97
N TYR A 273 14.73 -0.62 12.53
CA TYR A 273 14.29 -0.42 11.15
C TYR A 273 15.21 0.47 10.32
N LYS A 274 15.82 1.47 10.96
CA LYS A 274 16.59 2.53 10.30
C LYS A 274 17.63 1.96 9.35
N ASP A 275 17.68 2.51 8.14
CA ASP A 275 18.63 2.16 7.06
C ASP A 275 18.57 0.68 6.63
N ARG A 276 17.52 -0.05 7.01
CA ARG A 276 17.33 -1.49 6.72
C ARG A 276 15.93 -1.83 6.22
N THR A 277 15.07 -0.82 6.04
CA THR A 277 13.68 -1.03 5.68
C THR A 277 13.38 -0.48 4.29
N THR A 278 12.85 -1.33 3.43
CA THR A 278 12.33 -0.93 2.12
C THR A 278 10.80 -0.92 2.18
N LEU A 279 10.20 0.19 1.75
CA LEU A 279 8.76 0.30 1.51
C LEU A 279 8.48 0.07 0.03
N LEU A 280 7.48 -0.77 -0.25
CA LEU A 280 6.78 -0.88 -1.52
C LEU A 280 5.36 -0.34 -1.31
N ILE A 281 4.95 0.62 -2.12
CA ILE A 281 3.63 1.26 -2.05
C ILE A 281 2.98 1.13 -3.41
N THR A 282 1.72 0.66 -3.47
CA THR A 282 1.03 0.44 -4.73
C THR A 282 -0.49 0.36 -4.55
N THR A 283 -1.20 0.08 -5.64
CA THR A 283 -2.61 -0.29 -5.69
C THR A 283 -2.76 -1.69 -6.28
N ASP A 284 -3.87 -2.34 -6.04
CA ASP A 284 -4.20 -3.67 -6.57
C ASP A 284 -4.82 -3.62 -7.97
N HIS A 285 -5.57 -2.58 -8.29
CA HIS A 285 -6.11 -2.26 -9.62
C HIS A 285 -6.28 -0.76 -9.80
N GLY A 286 -6.56 -0.34 -11.03
CA GLY A 286 -6.95 1.01 -11.37
C GLY A 286 -8.47 1.19 -11.44
N ARG A 287 -8.90 2.32 -11.96
CA ARG A 287 -10.31 2.68 -12.20
C ARG A 287 -10.41 3.41 -13.53
N GLY A 288 -11.64 3.64 -14.03
CA GLY A 288 -11.83 4.34 -15.29
C GLY A 288 -11.26 5.74 -15.32
N ASP A 289 -10.59 6.10 -16.42
CA ASP A 289 -9.97 7.41 -16.65
C ASP A 289 -10.44 8.06 -17.99
N LEU A 290 -10.79 7.26 -19.00
CA LEU A 290 -11.20 7.76 -20.32
C LEU A 290 -12.55 8.48 -20.32
N LYS A 291 -13.49 8.04 -19.50
CA LYS A 291 -14.80 8.70 -19.33
C LYS A 291 -14.93 9.12 -17.88
N LYS A 292 -15.29 10.38 -17.67
CA LYS A 292 -15.42 10.96 -16.33
C LYS A 292 -16.25 10.10 -15.38
N GLU A 293 -17.37 9.57 -15.83
CA GLU A 293 -18.28 8.75 -15.02
C GLU A 293 -17.63 7.43 -14.56
N ASN A 294 -16.66 6.92 -15.30
CA ASN A 294 -16.05 5.62 -15.03
C ASN A 294 -15.07 5.63 -13.84
N TRP A 295 -14.72 6.82 -13.31
CA TRP A 295 -13.85 6.89 -12.13
C TRP A 295 -14.44 6.16 -10.91
N THR A 296 -15.77 6.02 -10.85
CA THR A 296 -16.48 5.27 -9.79
C THR A 296 -16.42 3.76 -9.96
N SER A 297 -15.86 3.27 -11.08
CA SER A 297 -15.96 1.87 -11.49
C SER A 297 -14.61 1.31 -11.91
N HIS A 298 -14.49 0.01 -11.77
CA HIS A 298 -13.36 -0.80 -12.23
C HIS A 298 -13.85 -2.13 -12.80
N GLY A 299 -12.94 -3.05 -13.12
CA GLY A 299 -13.27 -4.37 -13.63
C GLY A 299 -13.15 -4.47 -15.15
N GLN A 300 -13.29 -5.67 -15.68
CA GLN A 300 -13.02 -6.04 -17.07
C GLN A 300 -13.75 -5.18 -18.12
N SER A 301 -14.91 -4.62 -17.79
CA SER A 301 -15.66 -3.76 -18.71
C SER A 301 -15.16 -2.30 -18.74
N ILE A 302 -14.22 -1.94 -17.89
CA ILE A 302 -13.64 -0.61 -17.76
C ILE A 302 -12.20 -0.65 -18.29
N PRO A 303 -11.91 -0.17 -19.52
CA PRO A 303 -10.63 -0.40 -20.20
C PRO A 303 -9.39 0.05 -19.42
N ASP A 304 -9.51 1.09 -18.59
CA ASP A 304 -8.39 1.71 -17.87
C ASP A 304 -8.18 1.09 -16.47
N ALA A 305 -9.09 0.20 -16.02
CA ALA A 305 -9.03 -0.38 -14.67
C ALA A 305 -7.82 -1.32 -14.45
N HIS A 306 -7.09 -1.70 -15.52
CA HIS A 306 -5.83 -2.45 -15.42
C HIS A 306 -4.63 -1.57 -15.04
N GLU A 307 -4.76 -0.25 -15.11
CA GLU A 307 -3.67 0.69 -14.94
C GLU A 307 -3.31 0.89 -13.47
N THR A 308 -2.16 0.38 -13.07
CA THR A 308 -1.63 0.47 -11.71
C THR A 308 -0.39 1.38 -11.64
N TRP A 309 0.19 1.49 -10.45
CA TRP A 309 1.41 2.26 -10.20
C TRP A 309 2.18 1.63 -9.04
N PHE A 310 3.49 1.90 -8.97
CA PHE A 310 4.36 1.44 -7.90
C PHE A 310 5.29 2.56 -7.43
N ALA A 311 5.55 2.56 -6.13
CA ALA A 311 6.55 3.41 -5.52
C ALA A 311 7.45 2.59 -4.58
N PHE A 312 8.75 2.86 -4.63
CA PHE A 312 9.74 2.21 -3.78
C PHE A 312 10.61 3.24 -3.09
N ILE A 313 10.89 3.04 -1.81
CA ILE A 313 11.85 3.83 -1.05
C ILE A 313 12.58 2.94 -0.04
N GLY A 314 13.89 3.09 0.12
CA GLY A 314 14.69 2.32 1.07
C GLY A 314 16.16 2.26 0.71
N PRO A 315 17.01 1.61 1.54
CA PRO A 315 18.46 1.69 1.44
C PRO A 315 19.02 1.10 0.14
N ASN A 316 18.33 0.15 -0.49
CA ASN A 316 18.75 -0.49 -1.73
C ASN A 316 18.01 0.07 -2.97
N VAL A 317 17.21 1.10 -2.80
CA VAL A 317 16.47 1.76 -3.87
C VAL A 317 17.25 2.99 -4.32
N LYS A 318 17.65 3.03 -5.59
CA LYS A 318 18.33 4.21 -6.15
C LYS A 318 17.33 5.37 -6.23
N PRO A 319 17.74 6.61 -5.86
CA PRO A 319 16.87 7.79 -5.92
C PRO A 319 16.75 8.32 -7.36
N LEU A 320 15.98 7.64 -8.19
CA LEU A 320 15.80 7.93 -9.61
C LEU A 320 14.52 8.72 -9.93
N GLY A 321 13.60 8.86 -8.94
CA GLY A 321 12.32 9.55 -9.12
C GLY A 321 11.37 8.83 -10.06
N GLU A 322 10.70 9.59 -10.95
CA GLU A 322 9.76 9.03 -11.92
C GLU A 322 10.50 8.25 -13.02
N MET A 323 10.18 6.97 -13.13
CA MET A 323 10.76 6.04 -14.12
C MET A 323 9.93 6.06 -15.42
N LYS A 324 10.62 5.80 -16.53
CA LYS A 324 10.00 5.69 -17.86
C LYS A 324 9.78 4.22 -18.22
#